data_9903b83e01b6d0641fb3093e12790ff6
#
_entry.id   9903b83e01b6d0641fb3093e12790ff6
#
_cell.length_a   1.000
_cell.length_b   1.000
_cell.length_c   1.000
_cell.angle_alpha   90.00
_cell.angle_beta   90.00
_cell.angle_gamma   90.00
#
_symmetry.space_group_name_H-M   'P 1'
#
loop_
_entity.id
_entity.type
_entity.pdbx_description
1 polymer ?
#
loop_
_entity_poly.entity_id
_entity_poly.type
_entity_poly.pdbx_seq_one_letter_code
_entity_poly.pdbx_strand_id
1 'polypeptide(L)'
;NNRNTLNFSNRYQYYWKSTDVLYEIWCFIKIIRSLSLQGYTPISGWIFENDILSQELPFLHEDTTVVLSKNDIRINLVYNNSMEKEYFSNTLDIPVKTSSKRNKPDIRLDIILQDKYYIGSLIFEVKYKKLDNILDNDKGRQRQQLMAYKQNTMSSILAFPEILTRSLQAVSAVFALYPSNEGRKKTAPKYY
;
A
#
# COMPACT_ATOMS: atom_id res chain seq x y z
N ASN A 1 -6.31 6.50 55.61
CA ASN A 1 -6.46 7.05 54.24
C ASN A 1 -5.49 6.36 53.29
N ASN A 2 -5.89 5.16 52.80
CA ASN A 2 -5.20 4.47 51.72
C ASN A 2 -5.66 5.09 50.39
N ARG A 3 -4.83 5.95 49.83
CA ARG A 3 -4.97 6.31 48.41
C ARG A 3 -4.37 5.17 47.58
N ASN A 4 -5.22 4.31 47.07
CA ASN A 4 -4.84 3.37 46.02
C ASN A 4 -4.47 4.19 44.78
N THR A 5 -3.19 4.47 44.60
CA THR A 5 -2.65 4.92 43.34
C THR A 5 -2.73 3.76 42.36
N LEU A 6 -3.63 3.86 41.39
CA LEU A 6 -3.66 2.97 40.24
C LEU A 6 -2.36 3.11 39.47
N ASN A 7 -1.41 2.20 39.71
CA ASN A 7 -0.23 2.05 38.88
C ASN A 7 -0.69 1.44 37.55
N PHE A 8 -0.95 2.28 36.57
CA PHE A 8 -0.99 1.86 35.18
C PHE A 8 0.40 1.36 34.84
N SER A 9 0.59 0.05 34.86
CA SER A 9 1.83 -0.57 34.39
C SER A 9 2.11 -0.09 32.97
N ASN A 10 3.37 0.23 32.67
CA ASN A 10 3.91 0.71 31.38
C ASN A 10 3.68 -0.24 30.17
N ARG A 11 2.70 -1.12 30.22
CA ARG A 11 2.36 -2.05 29.13
C ARG A 11 1.65 -1.40 27.96
N TYR A 12 1.09 -0.21 28.14
CA TYR A 12 0.45 0.54 27.06
C TYR A 12 1.33 1.73 26.70
N GLN A 13 2.42 1.50 26.00
CA GLN A 13 3.05 2.56 25.24
C GLN A 13 2.12 2.90 24.08
N TYR A 14 1.21 3.84 24.30
CA TYR A 14 0.47 4.47 23.21
C TYR A 14 1.48 5.26 22.38
N TYR A 15 2.03 4.64 21.35
CA TYR A 15 2.77 5.35 20.33
C TYR A 15 1.77 6.25 19.60
N TRP A 16 1.75 7.52 19.96
CA TRP A 16 1.01 8.54 19.22
C TRP A 16 1.57 8.58 17.81
N LYS A 17 0.86 7.99 16.86
CA LYS A 17 1.19 8.13 15.45
C LYS A 17 0.78 9.53 15.01
N SER A 18 1.59 10.16 14.14
CA SER A 18 1.24 11.43 13.52
C SER A 18 -0.03 11.28 12.65
N THR A 19 -0.75 12.37 12.41
CA THR A 19 -2.02 12.35 11.67
C THR A 19 -1.87 11.84 10.24
N ASP A 20 -0.73 12.08 9.61
CA ASP A 20 -0.38 11.57 8.29
C ASP A 20 -0.28 10.04 8.29
N VAL A 21 0.42 9.45 9.28
CA VAL A 21 0.51 7.99 9.43
C VAL A 21 -0.86 7.37 9.75
N LEU A 22 -1.67 8.01 10.58
CA LEU A 22 -3.04 7.54 10.85
C LEU A 22 -3.90 7.56 9.57
N TYR A 23 -3.71 8.56 8.72
CA TYR A 23 -4.40 8.65 7.45
C TYR A 23 -3.93 7.59 6.46
N GLU A 24 -2.63 7.25 6.42
CA GLU A 24 -2.10 6.13 5.64
C GLU A 24 -2.74 4.81 6.06
N ILE A 25 -2.77 4.52 7.37
CA ILE A 25 -3.42 3.32 7.92
C ILE A 25 -4.91 3.29 7.55
N TRP A 26 -5.60 4.41 7.67
CA TRP A 26 -7.00 4.51 7.28
C TRP A 26 -7.20 4.23 5.78
N CYS A 27 -6.35 4.75 4.91
CA CYS A 27 -6.38 4.45 3.47
C CYS A 27 -6.14 2.97 3.21
N PHE A 28 -5.18 2.34 3.90
CA PHE A 28 -4.91 0.91 3.80
C PHE A 28 -6.15 0.07 4.14
N ILE A 29 -6.80 0.36 5.27
CA ILE A 29 -8.05 -0.29 5.68
C ILE A 29 -9.17 -0.07 4.65
N LYS A 30 -9.27 1.14 4.09
CA LYS A 30 -10.28 1.46 3.06
C LYS A 30 -10.06 0.67 1.78
N ILE A 31 -8.83 0.44 1.38
CA ILE A 31 -8.51 -0.40 0.22
C ILE A 31 -8.93 -1.85 0.49
N ILE A 32 -8.58 -2.43 1.66
CA ILE A 32 -9.04 -3.77 2.06
C ILE A 32 -10.56 -3.87 1.99
N ARG A 33 -11.26 -2.91 2.59
CA ARG A 33 -12.74 -2.88 2.56
C ARG A 33 -13.28 -2.78 1.13
N SER A 34 -12.67 -1.96 0.29
CA SER A 34 -13.08 -1.81 -1.12
C SER A 34 -12.92 -3.12 -1.90
N LEU A 35 -11.81 -3.82 -1.69
CA LEU A 35 -11.56 -5.14 -2.28
C LEU A 35 -12.56 -6.17 -1.74
N SER A 36 -12.87 -6.16 -0.45
CA SER A 36 -13.87 -7.05 0.14
C SER A 36 -15.26 -6.82 -0.45
N LEU A 37 -15.65 -5.58 -0.71
CA LEU A 37 -16.91 -5.25 -1.40
C LEU A 37 -16.93 -5.75 -2.87
N GLN A 38 -15.77 -5.94 -3.48
CA GLN A 38 -15.63 -6.57 -4.80
C GLN A 38 -15.57 -8.10 -4.73
N GLY A 39 -15.71 -8.68 -3.53
CA GLY A 39 -15.75 -10.12 -3.31
C GLY A 39 -14.38 -10.76 -3.05
N TYR A 40 -13.32 -9.99 -2.81
CA TYR A 40 -12.06 -10.52 -2.34
C TYR A 40 -12.13 -10.81 -0.85
N THR A 41 -11.66 -11.98 -0.42
CA THR A 41 -11.63 -12.37 0.98
C THR A 41 -10.20 -12.28 1.51
N PRO A 42 -9.94 -11.54 2.61
CA PRO A 42 -8.65 -11.60 3.29
C PRO A 42 -8.42 -13.02 3.82
N ILE A 43 -7.24 -13.59 3.54
CA ILE A 43 -6.89 -14.97 3.91
C ILE A 43 -5.71 -15.05 4.87
N SER A 44 -4.85 -14.04 4.90
CA SER A 44 -3.73 -13.98 5.84
C SER A 44 -3.17 -12.56 5.98
N GLY A 45 -2.30 -12.38 6.96
CA GLY A 45 -1.58 -11.16 7.26
C GLY A 45 -2.32 -10.20 8.20
N TRP A 46 -1.59 -9.47 9.05
CA TRP A 46 -2.07 -8.51 10.02
C TRP A 46 -3.15 -9.10 10.94
N ILE A 47 -4.36 -8.47 11.00
CA ILE A 47 -5.50 -8.92 11.83
C ILE A 47 -6.19 -10.18 11.29
N PHE A 48 -5.79 -10.69 10.14
CA PHE A 48 -6.37 -11.88 9.50
C PHE A 48 -5.55 -13.15 9.72
N GLU A 49 -4.48 -13.10 10.50
CA GLU A 49 -3.77 -14.28 10.95
C GLU A 49 -4.56 -14.99 12.07
N ASN A 50 -4.66 -16.31 11.94
CA ASN A 50 -5.54 -17.13 12.81
C ASN A 50 -5.10 -17.24 14.28
N ASP A 51 -4.02 -16.63 14.71
CA ASP A 51 -3.57 -16.59 16.11
C ASP A 51 -4.19 -15.43 16.90
N ILE A 52 -5.53 -15.36 16.90
CA ILE A 52 -6.30 -14.40 17.73
C ILE A 52 -6.33 -14.88 19.20
N LEU A 53 -5.19 -15.21 19.78
CA LEU A 53 -5.08 -15.36 21.24
C LEU A 53 -4.55 -14.09 21.92
N SER A 54 -4.09 -13.10 21.19
CA SER A 54 -3.75 -11.80 21.74
C SER A 54 -4.97 -10.88 21.69
N GLN A 55 -5.48 -10.48 22.85
CA GLN A 55 -6.53 -9.45 22.99
C GLN A 55 -6.05 -8.03 22.56
N GLU A 56 -4.87 -7.93 22.02
CA GLU A 56 -4.26 -6.69 21.55
C GLU A 56 -4.46 -6.60 20.04
N LEU A 57 -5.12 -5.53 19.58
CA LEU A 57 -5.17 -5.21 18.16
C LEU A 57 -3.72 -5.03 17.66
N PRO A 58 -3.24 -5.87 16.73
CA PRO A 58 -1.88 -5.75 16.24
C PRO A 58 -1.71 -4.42 15.53
N PHE A 59 -0.64 -3.70 15.87
CA PHE A 59 -0.27 -2.49 15.14
C PHE A 59 0.04 -2.83 13.68
N LEU A 60 -0.37 -1.97 12.78
CA LEU A 60 0.08 -2.05 11.39
C LEU A 60 1.54 -1.59 11.32
N HIS A 61 2.44 -2.56 11.18
CA HIS A 61 3.87 -2.32 11.01
C HIS A 61 4.21 -2.03 9.55
N GLU A 62 5.33 -1.36 9.31
CA GLU A 62 5.95 -1.32 7.98
C GLU A 62 6.19 -2.75 7.49
N ASP A 63 6.22 -2.94 6.18
CA ASP A 63 6.37 -4.24 5.52
C ASP A 63 5.20 -5.22 5.73
N THR A 64 4.12 -4.80 6.42
CA THR A 64 2.94 -5.65 6.57
C THR A 64 2.32 -5.96 5.22
N THR A 65 2.08 -7.24 4.96
CA THR A 65 1.35 -7.73 3.79
C THR A 65 0.04 -8.36 4.22
N VAL A 66 -1.06 -7.92 3.61
CA VAL A 66 -2.37 -8.58 3.71
C VAL A 66 -2.64 -9.29 2.40
N VAL A 67 -2.91 -10.58 2.45
CA VAL A 67 -3.23 -11.40 1.29
C VAL A 67 -4.74 -11.52 1.17
N LEU A 68 -5.27 -11.16 0.00
CA LEU A 68 -6.69 -11.32 -0.32
C LEU A 68 -6.82 -12.24 -1.55
N SER A 69 -7.88 -13.02 -1.60
CA SER A 69 -8.14 -13.96 -2.69
C SER A 69 -9.57 -13.87 -3.19
N LYS A 70 -9.73 -14.06 -4.49
CA LYS A 70 -11.01 -14.25 -5.16
C LYS A 70 -10.81 -15.11 -6.40
N ASN A 71 -11.43 -16.29 -6.44
CA ASN A 71 -11.22 -17.27 -7.51
C ASN A 71 -9.70 -17.56 -7.67
N ASP A 72 -9.19 -17.44 -8.90
CA ASP A 72 -7.79 -17.66 -9.24
C ASP A 72 -6.89 -16.41 -9.04
N ILE A 73 -7.45 -15.33 -8.49
CA ILE A 73 -6.70 -14.06 -8.29
C ILE A 73 -6.34 -13.92 -6.83
N ARG A 74 -5.04 -13.79 -6.58
CA ARG A 74 -4.47 -13.36 -5.30
C ARG A 74 -3.99 -11.92 -5.39
N ILE A 75 -4.28 -11.15 -4.37
CA ILE A 75 -3.79 -9.77 -4.19
C ILE A 75 -2.94 -9.73 -2.93
N ASN A 76 -1.69 -9.32 -3.06
CA ASN A 76 -0.85 -8.96 -1.93
C ASN A 76 -0.93 -7.44 -1.76
N LEU A 77 -1.58 -6.99 -0.69
CA LEU A 77 -1.63 -5.58 -0.32
C LEU A 77 -0.55 -5.29 0.72
N VAL A 78 0.44 -4.51 0.33
CA VAL A 78 1.68 -4.29 1.09
C VAL A 78 1.73 -2.86 1.59
N TYR A 79 1.97 -2.68 2.90
CA TYR A 79 2.04 -1.39 3.56
C TYR A 79 3.49 -0.97 3.77
N ASN A 80 3.83 0.23 3.29
CA ASN A 80 5.06 0.97 3.59
C ASN A 80 6.34 0.12 3.44
N ASN A 81 6.41 -0.67 2.35
CA ASN A 81 7.50 -1.59 2.06
C ASN A 81 8.48 -1.01 1.04
N SER A 82 9.77 -1.11 1.32
CA SER A 82 10.82 -0.72 0.39
C SER A 82 10.96 -1.75 -0.73
N MET A 83 10.80 -1.29 -1.98
CA MET A 83 11.07 -2.13 -3.15
C MET A 83 12.57 -2.41 -3.26
N GLU A 84 12.90 -3.63 -3.68
CA GLU A 84 14.26 -4.08 -3.87
C GLU A 84 14.99 -3.33 -4.98
N LYS A 85 16.30 -3.37 -4.94
CA LYS A 85 17.14 -2.75 -5.99
C LYS A 85 17.17 -3.63 -7.23
N GLU A 86 17.51 -3.01 -8.35
CA GLU A 86 17.50 -3.61 -9.68
C GLU A 86 18.29 -4.92 -9.80
N TYR A 87 19.37 -5.10 -9.03
CA TYR A 87 20.20 -6.30 -9.05
C TYR A 87 19.63 -7.52 -8.34
N PHE A 88 18.52 -7.38 -7.58
CA PHE A 88 17.85 -8.51 -6.95
C PHE A 88 16.99 -9.28 -7.96
N SER A 89 16.89 -10.60 -7.76
CA SER A 89 15.98 -11.45 -8.51
C SER A 89 14.55 -11.29 -7.99
N ASN A 90 13.57 -11.19 -8.89
CA ASN A 90 12.17 -11.15 -8.50
C ASN A 90 11.65 -12.56 -8.17
N THR A 91 10.75 -12.61 -7.19
CA THR A 91 9.93 -13.76 -6.81
C THR A 91 8.47 -13.32 -6.71
N LEU A 92 7.53 -14.23 -6.48
CA LEU A 92 6.14 -13.86 -6.24
C LEU A 92 5.94 -13.08 -4.93
N ASP A 93 6.83 -13.25 -3.96
CA ASP A 93 6.82 -12.50 -2.69
C ASP A 93 7.51 -11.14 -2.82
N ILE A 94 8.48 -11.04 -3.73
CA ILE A 94 9.20 -9.79 -4.07
C ILE A 94 9.07 -9.56 -5.58
N PRO A 95 7.86 -9.25 -6.08
CA PRO A 95 7.60 -9.25 -7.51
C PRO A 95 8.17 -8.05 -8.25
N VAL A 96 8.54 -6.99 -7.53
CA VAL A 96 9.01 -5.73 -8.11
C VAL A 96 10.37 -5.31 -7.59
N LYS A 97 11.11 -4.62 -8.42
CA LYS A 97 12.38 -3.97 -8.12
C LYS A 97 12.45 -2.59 -8.78
N THR A 98 13.33 -1.72 -8.30
CA THR A 98 13.42 -0.36 -8.80
C THR A 98 14.86 0.14 -8.88
N SER A 99 15.16 0.92 -9.92
CA SER A 99 16.40 1.70 -10.04
C SER A 99 16.32 3.05 -9.31
N SER A 100 15.12 3.47 -8.89
CA SER A 100 14.90 4.75 -8.24
C SER A 100 15.43 4.76 -6.80
N LYS A 101 15.90 5.94 -6.35
CA LYS A 101 16.14 6.21 -4.93
C LYS A 101 14.84 6.29 -4.12
N ARG A 102 13.73 6.66 -4.77
CA ARG A 102 12.39 6.70 -4.20
C ARG A 102 11.76 5.32 -4.41
N ASN A 103 11.97 4.44 -3.47
CA ASN A 103 11.63 3.02 -3.59
C ASN A 103 10.63 2.54 -2.53
N LYS A 104 10.08 3.42 -1.70
CA LYS A 104 9.18 3.07 -0.61
C LYS A 104 7.83 3.75 -0.81
N PRO A 105 6.89 3.12 -1.54
CA PRO A 105 5.51 3.61 -1.63
C PRO A 105 4.75 3.36 -0.33
N ASP A 106 3.78 4.21 -0.02
CA ASP A 106 2.95 4.06 1.17
C ASP A 106 2.12 2.76 1.11
N ILE A 107 1.54 2.45 -0.06
CA ILE A 107 0.79 1.21 -0.26
C ILE A 107 1.06 0.67 -1.67
N ARG A 108 1.34 -0.64 -1.76
CA ARG A 108 1.46 -1.37 -3.02
C ARG A 108 0.47 -2.53 -3.05
N LEU A 109 -0.13 -2.76 -4.20
CA LEU A 109 -1.05 -3.85 -4.46
C LEU A 109 -0.49 -4.68 -5.61
N ASP A 110 -0.07 -5.91 -5.33
CA ASP A 110 0.49 -6.84 -6.31
C ASP A 110 -0.59 -7.85 -6.72
N ILE A 111 -0.76 -8.07 -8.02
CA ILE A 111 -1.80 -8.96 -8.58
C ILE A 111 -1.13 -10.22 -9.09
N ILE A 112 -1.58 -11.37 -8.61
CA ILE A 112 -1.06 -12.70 -8.94
C ILE A 112 -2.22 -13.57 -9.39
N LEU A 113 -2.06 -14.23 -10.52
CA LEU A 113 -3.04 -15.15 -11.11
C LEU A 113 -2.59 -16.59 -10.88
N GLN A 114 -3.51 -17.46 -10.40
CA GLN A 114 -3.30 -18.89 -10.17
C GLN A 114 -2.06 -19.19 -9.30
N ASP A 115 -1.73 -18.32 -8.35
CA ASP A 115 -0.54 -18.42 -7.50
C ASP A 115 0.79 -18.65 -8.24
N LYS A 116 0.81 -18.31 -9.51
CA LYS A 116 1.92 -18.60 -10.42
C LYS A 116 2.36 -17.40 -11.25
N TYR A 117 1.42 -16.60 -11.72
CA TYR A 117 1.69 -15.55 -12.69
C TYR A 117 1.53 -14.18 -12.06
N TYR A 118 2.62 -13.44 -11.96
CA TYR A 118 2.56 -12.03 -11.56
C TYR A 118 2.06 -11.17 -12.73
N ILE A 119 0.96 -10.46 -12.52
CA ILE A 119 0.29 -9.67 -13.56
C ILE A 119 0.71 -8.22 -13.55
N GLY A 120 1.06 -7.68 -12.38
CA GLY A 120 1.47 -6.29 -12.22
C GLY A 120 1.08 -5.71 -10.88
N SER A 121 1.45 -4.46 -10.65
CA SER A 121 1.16 -3.74 -9.41
C SER A 121 0.42 -2.44 -9.64
N LEU A 122 -0.34 -2.04 -8.61
CA LEU A 122 -0.84 -0.69 -8.40
C LEU A 122 -0.12 -0.07 -7.20
N ILE A 123 0.20 1.21 -7.28
CA ILE A 123 0.80 1.95 -6.18
C ILE A 123 -0.13 3.07 -5.74
N PHE A 124 -0.25 3.25 -4.42
CA PHE A 124 -0.99 4.33 -3.81
C PHE A 124 -0.05 5.12 -2.91
N GLU A 125 0.08 6.40 -3.22
CA GLU A 125 0.83 7.36 -2.43
C GLU A 125 -0.15 8.22 -1.64
N VAL A 126 -0.06 8.20 -0.33
CA VAL A 126 -1.01 8.85 0.57
C VAL A 126 -0.48 10.20 1.00
N LYS A 127 -1.30 11.25 0.90
CA LYS A 127 -0.91 12.61 1.28
C LYS A 127 -1.99 13.26 2.13
N TYR A 128 -1.72 13.43 3.42
CA TYR A 128 -2.62 14.15 4.32
C TYR A 128 -2.49 15.68 4.13
N LYS A 129 -2.85 16.13 2.93
CA LYS A 129 -2.81 17.55 2.52
C LYS A 129 -3.99 17.85 1.61
N LYS A 130 -4.42 19.13 1.58
CA LYS A 130 -5.41 19.58 0.60
C LYS A 130 -4.85 19.46 -0.82
N LEU A 131 -5.70 19.17 -1.80
CA LEU A 131 -5.30 19.00 -3.20
C LEU A 131 -4.55 20.23 -3.73
N ASP A 132 -5.01 21.43 -3.41
CA ASP A 132 -4.37 22.68 -3.84
C ASP A 132 -2.90 22.75 -3.36
N ASN A 133 -2.63 22.33 -2.13
CA ASN A 133 -1.28 22.28 -1.58
C ASN A 133 -0.41 21.19 -2.23
N ILE A 134 -1.04 20.15 -2.79
CA ILE A 134 -0.35 19.09 -3.53
C ILE A 134 0.05 19.58 -4.91
N LEU A 135 -0.82 20.35 -5.57
CA LEU A 135 -0.61 20.83 -6.93
C LEU A 135 0.25 22.10 -7.00
N ASP A 136 0.12 23.02 -6.05
CA ASP A 136 0.74 24.35 -6.13
C ASP A 136 2.11 24.49 -5.48
N ASN A 137 2.32 23.92 -4.29
CA ASN A 137 3.52 24.19 -3.50
C ASN A 137 4.69 23.23 -3.78
N ASP A 138 4.46 22.13 -4.48
CA ASP A 138 5.50 21.11 -4.73
C ASP A 138 5.47 20.65 -6.20
N LYS A 139 5.29 21.62 -7.11
CA LYS A 139 5.01 21.43 -8.56
C LYS A 139 5.87 20.40 -9.29
N GLY A 140 7.02 20.05 -8.76
CA GLY A 140 7.89 19.04 -9.36
C GLY A 140 8.01 17.75 -8.52
N ARG A 141 8.10 17.85 -7.21
CA ARG A 141 8.58 16.75 -6.37
C ARG A 141 7.59 15.60 -6.25
N GLN A 142 6.30 15.88 -6.01
CA GLN A 142 5.29 14.81 -5.86
C GLN A 142 4.99 14.14 -7.18
N ARG A 143 4.81 14.94 -8.24
CA ARG A 143 4.63 14.40 -9.59
C ARG A 143 5.84 13.55 -10.01
N GLN A 144 7.06 14.01 -9.74
CA GLN A 144 8.28 13.24 -9.99
C GLN A 144 8.31 11.93 -9.20
N GLN A 145 7.83 11.92 -7.96
CA GLN A 145 7.75 10.71 -7.14
C GLN A 145 6.78 9.70 -7.76
N LEU A 146 5.56 10.11 -8.12
CA LEU A 146 4.58 9.25 -8.77
C LEU A 146 5.09 8.71 -10.11
N MET A 147 5.70 9.57 -10.91
CA MET A 147 6.31 9.17 -12.18
C MET A 147 7.49 8.21 -11.98
N ALA A 148 8.30 8.42 -10.93
CA ALA A 148 9.41 7.53 -10.61
C ALA A 148 8.91 6.11 -10.26
N TYR A 149 7.85 5.97 -9.49
CA TYR A 149 7.25 4.67 -9.22
C TYR A 149 6.76 4.00 -10.50
N LYS A 150 6.09 4.75 -11.36
CA LYS A 150 5.57 4.19 -12.60
C LYS A 150 6.66 3.79 -13.58
N GLN A 151 7.67 4.62 -13.78
CA GLN A 151 8.68 4.43 -14.84
C GLN A 151 9.85 3.54 -14.45
N ASN A 152 10.22 3.57 -13.15
CA ASN A 152 11.45 2.92 -12.68
C ASN A 152 11.19 1.61 -11.92
N THR A 153 9.92 1.17 -11.80
CA THR A 153 9.58 -0.09 -11.15
C THR A 153 9.40 -1.16 -12.20
N MET A 154 10.20 -2.21 -12.09
CA MET A 154 10.30 -3.29 -13.07
C MET A 154 10.09 -4.64 -12.42
N SER A 155 9.80 -5.66 -13.23
CA SER A 155 9.73 -7.06 -12.82
C SER A 155 10.27 -7.95 -13.93
N SER A 156 11.10 -8.92 -13.56
CA SER A 156 11.58 -9.96 -14.48
C SER A 156 10.64 -11.17 -14.57
N ILE A 157 9.61 -11.23 -13.69
CA ILE A 157 8.63 -12.31 -13.64
C ILE A 157 7.23 -11.87 -14.07
N LEU A 158 7.13 -10.68 -14.69
CA LEU A 158 5.85 -10.19 -15.22
C LEU A 158 5.32 -11.18 -16.26
N ALA A 159 4.08 -11.66 -16.02
CA ALA A 159 3.43 -12.53 -16.97
C ALA A 159 2.97 -11.72 -18.20
N PHE A 160 3.09 -12.33 -19.36
CA PHE A 160 2.70 -11.72 -20.64
C PHE A 160 3.51 -10.48 -21.06
N PRO A 161 4.85 -10.51 -20.96
CA PRO A 161 5.69 -9.37 -21.34
C PRO A 161 5.53 -8.99 -22.82
N GLU A 162 5.12 -9.91 -23.67
CA GLU A 162 4.92 -9.70 -25.13
C GLU A 162 3.77 -8.74 -25.45
N ILE A 163 2.75 -8.66 -24.59
CA ILE A 163 1.63 -7.73 -24.75
C ILE A 163 2.09 -6.30 -24.40
N LEU A 164 3.10 -6.18 -23.55
CA LEU A 164 3.68 -4.91 -23.08
C LEU A 164 4.99 -4.61 -23.81
N THR A 165 4.97 -4.61 -25.11
CA THR A 165 6.12 -4.57 -26.06
C THR A 165 7.17 -3.46 -25.83
N ARG A 166 7.15 -2.72 -24.74
CA ARG A 166 8.10 -1.61 -24.50
C ARG A 166 8.73 -1.51 -23.13
N SER A 167 8.30 -2.22 -22.12
CA SER A 167 9.00 -2.18 -20.84
C SER A 167 8.62 -3.35 -19.94
N LEU A 168 9.59 -3.89 -19.22
CA LEU A 168 9.39 -4.73 -18.04
C LEU A 168 8.70 -3.95 -16.90
N GLN A 169 7.95 -2.92 -17.24
CA GLN A 169 7.30 -1.98 -16.33
C GLN A 169 6.19 -2.71 -15.57
N ALA A 170 6.42 -2.91 -14.30
CA ALA A 170 5.54 -3.71 -13.44
C ALA A 170 4.34 -2.94 -12.90
N VAL A 171 4.40 -1.60 -12.87
CA VAL A 171 3.36 -0.75 -12.28
C VAL A 171 2.39 -0.27 -13.34
N SER A 172 1.16 -0.76 -13.28
CA SER A 172 0.09 -0.39 -14.22
C SER A 172 -0.44 1.03 -13.97
N ALA A 173 -0.60 1.41 -12.69
CA ALA A 173 -1.04 2.75 -12.32
C ALA A 173 -0.48 3.18 -10.96
N VAL A 174 -0.34 4.50 -10.78
CA VAL A 174 0.01 5.14 -9.52
C VAL A 174 -1.06 6.15 -9.16
N PHE A 175 -1.59 6.07 -7.94
CA PHE A 175 -2.65 6.90 -7.44
C PHE A 175 -2.16 7.77 -6.28
N ALA A 176 -2.54 9.04 -6.26
CA ALA A 176 -2.40 9.89 -5.09
C ALA A 176 -3.71 9.88 -4.30
N LEU A 177 -3.65 9.49 -3.03
CA LEU A 177 -4.79 9.52 -2.11
C LEU A 177 -4.67 10.73 -1.19
N TYR A 178 -5.69 11.57 -1.14
CA TYR A 178 -5.72 12.78 -0.32
C TYR A 178 -7.14 13.02 0.24
N PRO A 179 -7.27 13.71 1.40
CA PRO A 179 -8.56 14.06 1.94
C PRO A 179 -9.30 15.02 0.99
N SER A 180 -10.49 14.64 0.56
CA SER A 180 -11.35 15.57 -0.17
C SER A 180 -12.08 16.50 0.80
N ASN A 181 -11.90 17.81 0.65
CA ASN A 181 -12.71 18.80 1.35
C ASN A 181 -14.05 19.06 0.65
N GLU A 182 -14.27 18.46 -0.53
CA GLU A 182 -15.51 18.63 -1.27
C GLU A 182 -16.58 17.72 -0.69
N GLY A 183 -17.35 18.26 0.22
CA GLY A 183 -18.66 17.72 0.50
C GLY A 183 -19.44 17.65 -0.81
N ARG A 184 -19.60 16.43 -1.36
CA ARG A 184 -20.62 16.03 -2.34
C ARG A 184 -20.49 16.43 -3.81
N LYS A 185 -19.38 16.86 -4.35
CA LYS A 185 -19.23 16.85 -5.81
C LYS A 185 -18.46 15.60 -6.24
N LYS A 186 -19.17 14.67 -6.91
CA LYS A 186 -18.57 13.51 -7.59
C LYS A 186 -17.68 14.03 -8.73
N THR A 187 -16.42 14.26 -8.47
CA THR A 187 -15.45 14.45 -9.55
C THR A 187 -14.90 13.08 -9.93
N ALA A 188 -14.97 12.76 -11.22
CA ALA A 188 -14.36 11.55 -11.76
C ALA A 188 -12.86 11.49 -11.41
N PRO A 189 -12.29 10.30 -11.14
CA PRO A 189 -10.87 10.18 -10.85
C PRO A 189 -10.07 10.67 -12.05
N LYS A 190 -9.13 11.59 -11.81
CA LYS A 190 -8.14 11.97 -12.82
C LYS A 190 -7.07 10.89 -12.87
N TYR A 191 -7.04 10.16 -13.97
CA TYR A 191 -5.98 9.21 -14.30
C TYR A 191 -4.80 10.00 -14.90
N TYR A 192 -3.59 9.70 -14.44
CA TYR A 192 -2.35 10.21 -15.00
C TYR A 192 -1.54 9.06 -15.61
#